data_9810bc4154d4dc8af90aa9ed73f61d99
#
_entry.id   9810bc4154d4dc8af90aa9ed73f61d99
#
_cell.length_a   1.000
_cell.length_b   1.000
_cell.length_c   1.000
_cell.angle_alpha   90.00
_cell.angle_beta   90.00
_cell.angle_gamma   90.00
#
_symmetry.space_group_name_H-M   'P 1'
#
loop_
_entity.id
_entity.type
_entity.pdbx_description
1 polymer ?
#
loop_
_entity_poly.entity_id
_entity_poly.type
_entity_poly.pdbx_seq_one_letter_code
_entity_poly.pdbx_strand_id
1 'polypeptide(L)'
;MGAEFKPKIATILPVLNEQAYITECLDSLINQTYAAANHPILVLDGGSTDQTTQLVHSAIQRSADCDGPAIQLYNNPGKFVAQGRNLAMSLLPEGTTHVLELIGHSTVGPEHLEHLVNEWTTISNDESKPLAALGSRVVSRVGELKRVESWIEATLCSPLGSGGGQFDSFTIASPTRIPAFVLHDRHALETVGGWDESFISSQDSDLSM
;
A
#
# COMPACT_ATOMS: atom_id res chain seq x y z
N MET A 1 30.03 -11.62 -5.62
CA MET A 1 28.70 -11.13 -6.00
C MET A 1 27.81 -11.43 -4.81
N GLY A 2 27.48 -10.44 -3.98
CA GLY A 2 26.50 -10.60 -2.91
C GLY A 2 25.13 -10.89 -3.54
N ALA A 3 24.33 -11.75 -2.92
CA ALA A 3 22.97 -11.98 -3.34
C ALA A 3 22.22 -10.62 -3.29
N GLU A 4 21.56 -10.26 -4.37
CA GLU A 4 20.73 -9.07 -4.45
C GLU A 4 19.63 -9.18 -3.37
N PHE A 5 19.53 -8.20 -2.51
CA PHE A 5 18.50 -8.18 -1.46
C PHE A 5 17.11 -8.06 -2.12
N LYS A 6 16.35 -9.14 -2.06
CA LYS A 6 14.97 -9.20 -2.56
C LYS A 6 14.01 -9.52 -1.42
N PRO A 7 13.52 -8.51 -0.71
CA PRO A 7 12.59 -8.72 0.39
C PRO A 7 11.28 -9.38 -0.07
N LYS A 8 10.62 -10.13 0.81
CA LYS A 8 9.25 -10.57 0.62
C LYS A 8 8.32 -9.50 1.16
N ILE A 9 7.57 -8.86 0.25
CA ILE A 9 6.70 -7.72 0.53
C ILE A 9 5.25 -8.17 0.46
N ALA A 10 4.55 -8.23 1.58
CA ALA A 10 3.11 -8.47 1.58
C ALA A 10 2.36 -7.15 1.42
N THR A 11 1.54 -7.03 0.36
CA THR A 11 0.60 -5.92 0.25
C THR A 11 -0.64 -6.22 1.07
N ILE A 12 -1.02 -5.33 1.98
CA ILE A 12 -2.24 -5.39 2.77
C ILE A 12 -3.25 -4.37 2.25
N LEU A 13 -4.46 -4.84 1.95
CA LEU A 13 -5.48 -4.07 1.25
C LEU A 13 -6.83 -4.18 1.95
N PRO A 14 -7.11 -3.35 2.98
CA PRO A 14 -8.45 -3.25 3.54
C PRO A 14 -9.42 -2.67 2.51
N VAL A 15 -10.59 -3.29 2.34
CA VAL A 15 -11.60 -2.89 1.37
C VAL A 15 -13.00 -2.88 1.99
N LEU A 16 -13.84 -1.95 1.53
CA LEU A 16 -15.26 -1.90 1.87
C LEU A 16 -16.02 -1.17 0.77
N ASN A 17 -16.83 -1.90 -0.02
CA ASN A 17 -17.61 -1.35 -1.13
C ASN A 17 -16.78 -0.60 -2.18
N GLU A 18 -15.76 -1.26 -2.70
CA GLU A 18 -14.79 -0.73 -3.66
C GLU A 18 -15.04 -1.23 -5.10
N GLN A 19 -16.28 -1.68 -5.43
CA GLN A 19 -16.58 -2.26 -6.75
C GLN A 19 -16.17 -1.39 -7.94
N ALA A 20 -16.13 -0.06 -7.76
CA ALA A 20 -15.78 0.87 -8.84
C ALA A 20 -14.27 0.88 -9.17
N TYR A 21 -13.42 0.44 -8.25
CA TYR A 21 -11.97 0.67 -8.32
C TYR A 21 -11.13 -0.58 -8.08
N ILE A 22 -11.64 -1.58 -7.33
CA ILE A 22 -10.86 -2.73 -6.86
C ILE A 22 -10.23 -3.54 -8.01
N THR A 23 -10.87 -3.61 -9.17
CA THR A 23 -10.32 -4.32 -10.33
C THR A 23 -9.03 -3.65 -10.81
N GLU A 24 -9.05 -2.34 -11.03
CA GLU A 24 -7.86 -1.60 -11.47
C GLU A 24 -6.74 -1.62 -10.42
N CYS A 25 -7.11 -1.53 -9.14
CA CYS A 25 -6.18 -1.65 -8.03
C CYS A 25 -5.44 -2.99 -8.07
N LEU A 26 -6.18 -4.10 -8.09
CA LEU A 26 -5.58 -5.44 -8.09
C LEU A 26 -4.82 -5.73 -9.38
N ASP A 27 -5.31 -5.29 -10.54
CA ASP A 27 -4.60 -5.45 -11.81
C ASP A 27 -3.26 -4.69 -11.80
N SER A 28 -3.18 -3.52 -11.18
CA SER A 28 -1.92 -2.79 -11.02
C SER A 28 -0.91 -3.52 -10.12
N LEU A 29 -1.38 -4.31 -9.16
CA LEU A 29 -0.56 -5.14 -8.29
C LEU A 29 -0.16 -6.47 -8.96
N ILE A 30 -1.05 -7.08 -9.73
CA ILE A 30 -0.76 -8.30 -10.50
C ILE A 30 0.33 -8.04 -11.55
N ASN A 31 0.32 -6.86 -12.17
CA ASN A 31 1.24 -6.48 -13.24
C ASN A 31 2.55 -5.82 -12.75
N GLN A 32 2.94 -6.02 -11.50
CA GLN A 32 4.24 -5.56 -11.01
C GLN A 32 5.38 -6.34 -11.65
N THR A 33 6.49 -5.65 -11.96
CA THR A 33 7.73 -6.30 -12.44
C THR A 33 8.43 -7.10 -11.34
N TYR A 34 8.11 -6.82 -10.09
CA TYR A 34 8.64 -7.51 -8.93
C TYR A 34 8.22 -9.00 -8.90
N ALA A 35 9.12 -9.87 -8.46
CA ALA A 35 8.89 -11.32 -8.48
C ALA A 35 7.60 -11.72 -7.74
N ALA A 36 6.64 -12.33 -8.44
CA ALA A 36 5.32 -12.71 -7.92
C ALA A 36 5.40 -13.55 -6.62
N ALA A 37 6.37 -14.46 -6.52
CA ALA A 37 6.59 -15.27 -5.32
C ALA A 37 6.96 -14.45 -4.07
N ASN A 38 7.50 -13.25 -4.25
CA ASN A 38 7.90 -12.34 -3.19
C ASN A 38 6.89 -11.21 -2.93
N HIS A 39 5.72 -11.25 -3.58
CA HIS A 39 4.71 -10.21 -3.49
C HIS A 39 3.30 -10.78 -3.23
N PRO A 40 3.02 -11.43 -2.10
CA PRO A 40 1.67 -11.84 -1.74
C PRO A 40 0.78 -10.62 -1.44
N ILE A 41 -0.52 -10.74 -1.76
CA ILE A 41 -1.53 -9.69 -1.57
C ILE A 41 -2.62 -10.24 -0.64
N LEU A 42 -2.87 -9.55 0.46
CA LEU A 42 -3.91 -9.86 1.42
C LEU A 42 -5.02 -8.80 1.32
N VAL A 43 -6.19 -9.21 0.88
CA VAL A 43 -7.38 -8.35 0.81
C VAL A 43 -8.24 -8.62 2.03
N LEU A 44 -8.56 -7.57 2.79
CA LEU A 44 -9.28 -7.62 4.07
C LEU A 44 -10.66 -6.95 3.87
N ASP A 45 -11.70 -7.75 3.58
CA ASP A 45 -13.04 -7.23 3.31
C ASP A 45 -13.80 -6.92 4.60
N GLY A 46 -14.17 -5.66 4.79
CA GLY A 46 -14.94 -5.14 5.93
C GLY A 46 -16.44 -5.43 5.88
N GLY A 47 -16.88 -6.41 5.07
CA GLY A 47 -18.28 -6.76 4.89
C GLY A 47 -18.93 -5.97 3.75
N SER A 48 -18.30 -5.94 2.59
CA SER A 48 -18.84 -5.31 1.38
C SER A 48 -20.20 -5.91 0.99
N THR A 49 -21.11 -5.05 0.58
CA THR A 49 -22.47 -5.40 0.14
C THR A 49 -22.68 -5.23 -1.36
N ASP A 50 -21.67 -4.73 -2.05
CA ASP A 50 -21.60 -4.56 -3.50
C ASP A 50 -20.86 -5.72 -4.17
N GLN A 51 -20.36 -5.54 -5.40
CA GLN A 51 -19.64 -6.57 -6.15
C GLN A 51 -18.15 -6.71 -5.77
N THR A 52 -17.66 -6.03 -4.73
CA THR A 52 -16.23 -6.02 -4.36
C THR A 52 -15.66 -7.43 -4.22
N THR A 53 -16.30 -8.30 -3.43
CA THR A 53 -15.78 -9.65 -3.19
C THR A 53 -15.75 -10.51 -4.46
N GLN A 54 -16.77 -10.40 -5.33
CA GLN A 54 -16.81 -11.11 -6.62
C GLN A 54 -15.66 -10.66 -7.53
N LEU A 55 -15.38 -9.35 -7.56
CA LEU A 55 -14.27 -8.79 -8.36
C LEU A 55 -12.91 -9.23 -7.82
N VAL A 56 -12.76 -9.34 -6.49
CA VAL A 56 -11.55 -9.90 -5.87
C VAL A 56 -11.37 -11.37 -6.26
N HIS A 57 -12.42 -12.20 -6.20
CA HIS A 57 -12.34 -13.60 -6.67
C HIS A 57 -11.94 -13.71 -8.15
N SER A 58 -12.45 -12.80 -8.98
CA SER A 58 -12.05 -12.74 -10.39
C SER A 58 -10.56 -12.36 -10.55
N ALA A 59 -10.04 -11.47 -9.70
CA ALA A 59 -8.63 -11.11 -9.70
C ALA A 59 -7.73 -12.26 -9.21
N ILE A 60 -8.15 -13.03 -8.21
CA ILE A 60 -7.46 -14.24 -7.77
C ILE A 60 -7.29 -15.22 -8.94
N GLN A 61 -8.36 -15.45 -9.72
CA GLN A 61 -8.29 -16.32 -10.89
C GLN A 61 -7.34 -15.76 -11.97
N ARG A 62 -7.46 -14.47 -12.31
CA ARG A 62 -6.57 -13.84 -13.32
C ARG A 62 -5.11 -13.92 -12.91
N SER A 63 -4.80 -13.69 -11.63
CA SER A 63 -3.44 -13.79 -11.12
C SER A 63 -2.89 -15.21 -11.24
N ALA A 64 -3.70 -16.22 -10.90
CA ALA A 64 -3.32 -17.62 -11.04
C ALA A 64 -3.09 -18.03 -12.51
N ASP A 65 -3.93 -17.52 -13.45
CA ASP A 65 -3.83 -17.83 -14.87
C ASP A 65 -2.56 -17.27 -15.54
N CYS A 66 -1.94 -16.24 -14.93
CA CYS A 66 -0.71 -15.62 -15.47
C CYS A 66 0.54 -15.84 -14.57
N ASP A 67 0.50 -16.82 -13.67
CA ASP A 67 1.58 -17.06 -12.69
C ASP A 67 1.94 -15.79 -11.86
N GLY A 68 0.94 -14.96 -11.60
CA GLY A 68 1.05 -13.73 -10.85
C GLY A 68 1.15 -13.95 -9.32
N PRO A 69 1.13 -12.87 -8.53
CA PRO A 69 1.23 -12.93 -7.09
C PRO A 69 0.05 -13.67 -6.43
N ALA A 70 0.31 -14.37 -5.34
CA ALA A 70 -0.74 -15.01 -4.55
C ALA A 70 -1.66 -13.93 -3.94
N ILE A 71 -2.96 -13.97 -4.26
CA ILE A 71 -3.97 -13.08 -3.70
C ILE A 71 -4.86 -13.88 -2.78
N GLN A 72 -5.07 -13.41 -1.57
CA GLN A 72 -5.92 -14.05 -0.57
C GLN A 72 -6.97 -13.05 -0.06
N LEU A 73 -8.22 -13.49 0.00
CA LEU A 73 -9.34 -12.70 0.51
C LEU A 73 -9.73 -13.19 1.91
N TYR A 74 -9.77 -12.28 2.86
CA TYR A 74 -10.16 -12.55 4.24
C TYR A 74 -11.32 -11.64 4.65
N ASN A 75 -12.21 -12.17 5.51
CA ASN A 75 -13.20 -11.35 6.17
C ASN A 75 -12.58 -10.57 7.31
N ASN A 76 -12.79 -9.25 7.34
CA ASN A 76 -12.41 -8.35 8.43
C ASN A 76 -13.63 -8.06 9.31
N PRO A 77 -13.85 -8.81 10.41
CA PRO A 77 -15.02 -8.62 11.28
C PRO A 77 -15.01 -7.25 11.99
N GLY A 78 -13.84 -6.64 12.14
CA GLY A 78 -13.69 -5.30 12.71
C GLY A 78 -14.16 -4.18 11.78
N LYS A 79 -14.34 -4.47 10.48
CA LYS A 79 -14.86 -3.58 9.44
C LYS A 79 -13.94 -2.43 9.03
N PHE A 80 -13.27 -1.75 9.99
CA PHE A 80 -12.45 -0.57 9.71
C PHE A 80 -11.02 -0.92 9.32
N VAL A 81 -10.30 0.08 8.79
CA VAL A 81 -8.98 -0.08 8.17
C VAL A 81 -7.93 -0.59 9.17
N ALA A 82 -7.84 0.02 10.37
CA ALA A 82 -6.86 -0.39 11.39
C ALA A 82 -7.02 -1.87 11.76
N GLN A 83 -8.26 -2.31 12.03
CA GLN A 83 -8.56 -3.71 12.34
C GLN A 83 -8.21 -4.66 11.19
N GLY A 84 -8.51 -4.26 9.94
CA GLY A 84 -8.13 -5.03 8.76
C GLY A 84 -6.61 -5.17 8.63
N ARG A 85 -5.86 -4.09 8.84
CA ARG A 85 -4.40 -4.08 8.81
C ARG A 85 -3.79 -4.96 9.91
N ASN A 86 -4.28 -4.84 11.15
CA ASN A 86 -3.80 -5.68 12.26
C ASN A 86 -4.15 -7.16 12.04
N LEU A 87 -5.34 -7.46 11.50
CA LEU A 87 -5.68 -8.82 11.10
C LEU A 87 -4.69 -9.34 10.05
N ALA A 88 -4.36 -8.53 9.03
CA ALA A 88 -3.40 -8.91 8.01
C ALA A 88 -2.01 -9.22 8.61
N MET A 89 -1.56 -8.47 9.61
CA MET A 89 -0.29 -8.75 10.30
C MET A 89 -0.24 -10.16 10.88
N SER A 90 -1.35 -10.66 11.42
CA SER A 90 -1.46 -12.02 11.95
C SER A 90 -1.52 -13.12 10.87
N LEU A 91 -1.79 -12.75 9.63
CA LEU A 91 -1.98 -13.63 8.48
C LEU A 91 -0.80 -13.57 7.48
N LEU A 92 0.25 -12.80 7.79
CA LEU A 92 1.38 -12.61 6.88
C LEU A 92 2.04 -13.95 6.54
N PRO A 93 2.28 -14.26 5.26
CA PRO A 93 2.99 -15.45 4.85
C PRO A 93 4.39 -15.52 5.44
N GLU A 94 4.86 -16.73 5.70
CA GLU A 94 6.21 -16.98 6.22
C GLU A 94 7.28 -16.32 5.35
N GLY A 95 8.29 -15.75 5.99
CA GLY A 95 9.39 -15.05 5.32
C GLY A 95 9.05 -13.62 4.87
N THR A 96 7.82 -13.10 5.13
CA THR A 96 7.50 -11.70 4.89
C THR A 96 8.39 -10.80 5.77
N THR A 97 9.11 -9.90 5.13
CA THR A 97 10.02 -8.94 5.79
C THR A 97 9.48 -7.53 5.80
N HIS A 98 8.67 -7.19 4.79
CA HIS A 98 8.09 -5.85 4.65
C HIS A 98 6.59 -5.94 4.37
N VAL A 99 5.88 -4.90 4.76
CA VAL A 99 4.43 -4.77 4.56
C VAL A 99 4.15 -3.48 3.82
N LEU A 100 3.51 -3.59 2.64
CA LEU A 100 3.04 -2.44 1.88
C LEU A 100 1.56 -2.22 2.18
N GLU A 101 1.21 -1.05 2.69
CA GLU A 101 -0.19 -0.66 2.85
C GLU A 101 -0.70 0.11 1.64
N LEU A 102 -1.85 -0.32 1.14
CA LEU A 102 -2.60 0.35 0.07
C LEU A 102 -4.09 0.43 0.42
N ILE A 103 -4.83 1.14 -0.41
CA ILE A 103 -6.29 1.26 -0.32
C ILE A 103 -6.94 0.80 -1.63
N GLY A 104 -8.18 0.30 -1.57
CA GLY A 104 -8.87 -0.35 -2.69
C GLY A 104 -9.14 0.50 -3.92
N HIS A 105 -8.99 1.82 -3.82
CA HIS A 105 -9.16 2.79 -4.93
C HIS A 105 -7.85 3.47 -5.35
N SER A 106 -6.71 2.84 -5.09
CA SER A 106 -5.39 3.28 -5.57
C SER A 106 -4.87 2.37 -6.67
N THR A 107 -4.00 2.90 -7.52
CA THR A 107 -3.23 2.15 -8.51
C THR A 107 -1.77 2.49 -8.40
N VAL A 108 -0.89 1.56 -8.73
CA VAL A 108 0.56 1.74 -8.70
C VAL A 108 1.17 1.44 -10.07
N GLY A 109 2.28 2.12 -10.39
CA GLY A 109 3.01 1.83 -11.62
C GLY A 109 3.62 0.41 -11.62
N PRO A 110 3.93 -0.17 -12.79
CA PRO A 110 4.42 -1.55 -12.88
C PRO A 110 5.76 -1.79 -12.16
N GLU A 111 6.59 -0.78 -12.01
CA GLU A 111 7.90 -0.86 -11.34
C GLU A 111 7.86 -0.34 -9.89
N HIS A 112 6.68 -0.13 -9.32
CA HIS A 112 6.52 0.52 -8.03
C HIS A 112 7.23 -0.22 -6.89
N LEU A 113 7.08 -1.53 -6.82
CA LEU A 113 7.74 -2.33 -5.79
C LEU A 113 9.26 -2.36 -5.94
N GLU A 114 9.77 -2.42 -7.17
CA GLU A 114 11.22 -2.35 -7.40
C GLU A 114 11.79 -0.99 -7.01
N HIS A 115 11.08 0.11 -7.32
CA HIS A 115 11.48 1.44 -6.89
C HIS A 115 11.52 1.56 -5.37
N LEU A 116 10.49 1.06 -4.67
CA LEU A 116 10.47 1.07 -3.20
C LEU A 116 11.66 0.29 -2.60
N VAL A 117 11.98 -0.90 -3.14
CA VAL A 117 13.11 -1.71 -2.65
C VAL A 117 14.44 -1.01 -2.92
N ASN A 118 14.60 -0.41 -4.09
CA ASN A 118 15.83 0.31 -4.43
C ASN A 118 16.04 1.53 -3.53
N GLU A 119 15.00 2.34 -3.32
CA GLU A 119 15.06 3.50 -2.41
C GLU A 119 15.30 3.05 -0.96
N TRP A 120 14.59 2.01 -0.51
CA TRP A 120 14.80 1.43 0.81
C TRP A 120 16.27 1.03 1.01
N THR A 121 16.83 0.28 0.06
CA THR A 121 18.22 -0.18 0.11
C THR A 121 19.19 1.00 0.13
N THR A 122 18.93 2.02 -0.68
CA THR A 122 19.77 3.22 -0.77
C THR A 122 19.82 3.98 0.55
N ILE A 123 18.64 4.17 1.18
CA ILE A 123 18.51 4.89 2.46
C ILE A 123 19.09 4.05 3.62
N SER A 124 18.82 2.74 3.64
CA SER A 124 19.26 1.84 4.72
C SER A 124 20.78 1.59 4.73
N ASN A 125 21.50 1.94 3.67
CA ASN A 125 22.96 1.90 3.66
C ASN A 125 23.59 2.95 4.61
N ASP A 126 22.82 3.93 5.07
CA ASP A 126 23.22 4.83 6.17
C ASP A 126 22.85 4.19 7.52
N GLU A 127 23.76 3.38 8.07
CA GLU A 127 23.56 2.69 9.35
C GLU A 127 23.23 3.60 10.54
N SER A 128 23.45 4.91 10.39
CA SER A 128 23.16 5.90 11.44
C SER A 128 21.66 6.18 11.60
N LYS A 129 20.82 5.75 10.64
CA LYS A 129 19.38 6.03 10.59
C LYS A 129 18.60 4.79 10.18
N PRO A 130 18.22 3.93 11.13
CA PRO A 130 17.39 2.78 10.81
C PRO A 130 16.07 3.25 10.18
N LEU A 131 15.74 2.69 9.01
CA LEU A 131 14.51 3.00 8.29
C LEU A 131 13.40 2.04 8.76
N ALA A 132 12.34 2.59 9.33
CA ALA A 132 11.17 1.83 9.76
C ALA A 132 10.05 1.83 8.72
N ALA A 133 9.97 2.90 7.92
CA ALA A 133 8.90 3.09 6.94
C ALA A 133 9.34 3.98 5.78
N LEU A 134 8.82 3.70 4.57
CA LEU A 134 9.06 4.48 3.36
C LEU A 134 7.72 4.73 2.66
N GLY A 135 7.28 5.98 2.61
CA GLY A 135 6.05 6.39 1.94
C GLY A 135 6.24 6.67 0.45
N SER A 136 5.15 6.64 -0.28
CA SER A 136 5.10 6.98 -1.70
C SER A 136 4.48 8.36 -1.92
N ARG A 137 4.87 9.01 -3.01
CA ARG A 137 4.19 10.22 -3.47
C ARG A 137 2.86 9.85 -4.11
N VAL A 138 1.80 10.53 -3.71
CA VAL A 138 0.49 10.40 -4.34
C VAL A 138 0.40 11.36 -5.52
N VAL A 139 0.05 10.83 -6.67
CA VAL A 139 -0.21 11.61 -7.88
C VAL A 139 -1.63 11.35 -8.34
N SER A 140 -2.21 12.31 -9.05
CA SER A 140 -3.52 12.11 -9.63
C SER A 140 -3.53 11.01 -10.67
N ARG A 141 -4.70 10.44 -10.85
CA ARG A 141 -4.95 9.43 -11.87
C ARG A 141 -4.52 9.94 -13.27
N VAL A 142 -3.82 9.12 -14.03
CA VAL A 142 -3.46 9.43 -15.41
C VAL A 142 -4.72 9.38 -16.28
N GLY A 143 -5.04 10.47 -16.97
CA GLY A 143 -6.20 10.58 -17.88
C GLY A 143 -6.79 11.98 -17.89
N GLU A 144 -7.87 12.16 -18.66
CA GLU A 144 -8.62 13.42 -18.66
C GLU A 144 -9.41 13.56 -17.37
N LEU A 145 -8.98 14.47 -16.53
CA LEU A 145 -9.69 14.83 -15.29
C LEU A 145 -10.96 15.61 -15.61
N LYS A 146 -12.04 15.29 -14.93
CA LYS A 146 -13.23 16.13 -14.94
C LYS A 146 -12.92 17.49 -14.30
N ARG A 147 -13.68 18.51 -14.66
CA ARG A 147 -13.46 19.89 -14.22
C ARG A 147 -13.30 20.05 -12.70
N VAL A 148 -14.09 19.32 -11.92
CA VAL A 148 -14.01 19.35 -10.46
C VAL A 148 -12.75 18.61 -9.96
N GLU A 149 -12.42 17.48 -10.56
CA GLU A 149 -11.23 16.68 -10.24
C GLU A 149 -9.95 17.49 -10.47
N SER A 150 -9.88 18.22 -11.61
CA SER A 150 -8.73 19.11 -11.89
C SER A 150 -8.57 20.26 -10.90
N TRP A 151 -9.67 20.78 -10.36
CA TRP A 151 -9.61 21.80 -9.30
C TRP A 151 -9.15 21.23 -7.96
N ILE A 152 -9.62 20.03 -7.60
CA ILE A 152 -9.18 19.32 -6.39
C ILE A 152 -7.68 19.05 -6.50
N GLU A 153 -7.22 18.51 -7.62
CA GLU A 153 -5.80 18.25 -7.86
C GLU A 153 -4.96 19.52 -7.75
N ALA A 154 -5.35 20.59 -8.47
CA ALA A 154 -4.63 21.87 -8.41
C ALA A 154 -4.55 22.41 -6.98
N THR A 155 -5.57 22.17 -6.15
CA THR A 155 -5.58 22.59 -4.74
C THR A 155 -4.63 21.72 -3.91
N LEU A 156 -4.70 20.40 -4.05
CA LEU A 156 -3.86 19.45 -3.29
C LEU A 156 -2.37 19.59 -3.64
N CYS A 157 -2.05 19.86 -4.93
CA CYS A 157 -0.67 20.08 -5.39
C CYS A 157 -0.15 21.51 -5.21
N SER A 158 -0.98 22.43 -4.71
CA SER A 158 -0.56 23.81 -4.51
C SER A 158 0.28 23.94 -3.22
N PRO A 159 1.28 24.86 -3.19
CA PRO A 159 2.07 25.11 -1.97
C PRO A 159 1.23 25.54 -0.75
N LEU A 160 0.00 26.04 -0.99
CA LEU A 160 -0.92 26.46 0.06
C LEU A 160 -1.84 25.33 0.52
N GLY A 161 -2.05 24.30 -0.31
CA GLY A 161 -2.99 23.21 -0.04
C GLY A 161 -2.31 21.86 0.27
N SER A 162 -1.07 21.64 -0.19
CA SER A 162 -0.35 20.36 0.01
C SER A 162 0.07 20.11 1.46
N GLY A 163 0.21 21.16 2.24
CA GLY A 163 0.66 21.04 3.63
C GLY A 163 2.04 20.41 3.82
N GLY A 164 2.83 20.27 2.75
CA GLY A 164 4.15 19.61 2.77
C GLY A 164 4.06 18.10 2.92
N GLY A 165 2.94 17.49 2.57
CA GLY A 165 2.67 16.05 2.72
C GLY A 165 2.80 15.26 1.42
N GLN A 166 2.09 14.15 1.36
CA GLN A 166 2.11 13.13 0.29
C GLN A 166 1.80 13.63 -1.12
N PHE A 167 1.14 14.80 -1.26
CA PHE A 167 0.79 15.42 -2.55
C PHE A 167 1.85 16.41 -3.02
N ASP A 168 2.91 16.64 -2.26
CA ASP A 168 3.93 17.61 -2.59
C ASP A 168 4.82 17.13 -3.75
N SER A 169 5.38 18.09 -4.49
CA SER A 169 6.28 17.78 -5.60
C SER A 169 7.70 17.60 -5.08
N PHE A 170 8.01 16.43 -4.56
CA PHE A 170 9.37 16.06 -4.17
C PHE A 170 9.97 15.07 -5.17
N THR A 171 11.28 15.14 -5.34
CA THR A 171 12.08 14.27 -6.22
C THR A 171 13.11 13.45 -5.44
N ILE A 172 13.31 13.75 -4.17
CA ILE A 172 14.26 13.08 -3.27
C ILE A 172 13.51 12.71 -2.01
N ALA A 173 13.75 11.49 -1.51
CA ALA A 173 13.17 11.03 -0.25
C ALA A 173 13.62 11.93 0.92
N SER A 174 12.69 12.31 1.76
CA SER A 174 12.92 13.15 2.94
C SER A 174 12.05 12.72 4.11
N PRO A 175 12.43 12.98 5.36
CA PRO A 175 11.59 12.68 6.50
C PRO A 175 10.23 13.37 6.39
N THR A 176 9.16 12.61 6.62
CA THR A 176 7.79 13.12 6.64
C THR A 176 7.03 12.57 7.84
N ARG A 177 6.00 13.30 8.29
CA ARG A 177 5.09 12.87 9.36
C ARG A 177 3.79 12.30 8.81
N ILE A 178 3.55 12.42 7.50
CA ILE A 178 2.31 11.99 6.86
C ILE A 178 2.68 11.23 5.58
N PRO A 179 3.27 10.03 5.72
CA PRO A 179 3.53 9.18 4.57
C PRO A 179 2.22 8.63 4.00
N ALA A 180 2.21 8.27 2.72
CA ALA A 180 1.11 7.55 2.09
C ALA A 180 1.62 6.30 1.40
N PHE A 181 0.78 5.27 1.29
CA PHE A 181 1.10 4.00 0.63
C PHE A 181 2.47 3.48 1.07
N VAL A 182 2.54 3.20 2.36
CA VAL A 182 3.80 3.04 3.09
C VAL A 182 4.29 1.60 3.01
N LEU A 183 5.55 1.44 2.64
CA LEU A 183 6.31 0.22 2.85
C LEU A 183 6.92 0.28 4.25
N HIS A 184 6.50 -0.63 5.12
CA HIS A 184 6.98 -0.74 6.49
C HIS A 184 7.95 -1.91 6.63
N ASP A 185 8.96 -1.75 7.49
CA ASP A 185 9.65 -2.88 8.08
C ASP A 185 8.70 -3.65 8.99
N ARG A 186 8.57 -4.96 8.77
CA ARG A 186 7.67 -5.81 9.55
C ARG A 186 8.00 -5.78 11.04
N HIS A 187 9.28 -5.87 11.39
CA HIS A 187 9.72 -5.92 12.78
C HIS A 187 9.44 -4.58 13.51
N ALA A 188 9.60 -3.46 12.81
CA ALA A 188 9.23 -2.15 13.33
C ALA A 188 7.72 -2.08 13.64
N LEU A 189 6.84 -2.52 12.71
CA LEU A 189 5.40 -2.60 12.94
C LEU A 189 5.04 -3.49 14.14
N GLU A 190 5.64 -4.66 14.25
CA GLU A 190 5.42 -5.58 15.37
C GLU A 190 5.88 -4.97 16.70
N THR A 191 6.97 -4.20 16.69
CA THR A 191 7.52 -3.55 17.89
C THR A 191 6.60 -2.46 18.44
N VAL A 192 5.96 -1.68 17.57
CA VAL A 192 5.01 -0.64 17.98
C VAL A 192 3.60 -1.16 18.23
N GLY A 193 3.33 -2.43 17.92
CA GLY A 193 2.04 -3.09 18.15
C GLY A 193 1.01 -2.88 17.04
N GLY A 194 1.43 -2.43 15.86
CA GLY A 194 0.55 -2.18 14.71
C GLY A 194 -0.24 -0.88 14.81
N TRP A 195 -1.45 -0.86 14.23
CA TRP A 195 -2.32 0.32 14.17
C TRP A 195 -3.28 0.37 15.37
N ASP A 196 -3.47 1.54 15.96
CA ASP A 196 -4.45 1.73 17.04
C ASP A 196 -5.88 1.62 16.47
N GLU A 197 -6.59 0.59 16.90
CA GLU A 197 -7.96 0.27 16.45
C GLU A 197 -9.02 1.21 17.00
N SER A 198 -8.68 2.07 17.96
CA SER A 198 -9.59 3.10 18.47
C SER A 198 -9.81 4.24 17.45
N PHE A 199 -8.88 4.41 16.50
CA PHE A 199 -8.99 5.38 15.42
C PHE A 199 -9.83 4.83 14.27
N ILE A 200 -10.92 5.51 13.94
CA ILE A 200 -11.73 5.22 12.73
C ILE A 200 -11.08 5.86 11.49
N SER A 201 -10.35 6.97 11.68
CA SER A 201 -9.61 7.69 10.66
C SER A 201 -8.30 8.24 11.24
N SER A 202 -7.35 8.61 10.38
CA SER A 202 -6.05 9.18 10.77
C SER A 202 -5.10 8.20 11.52
N GLN A 203 -5.36 6.91 11.47
CA GLN A 203 -4.51 5.87 12.06
C GLN A 203 -3.10 5.86 11.45
N ASP A 204 -2.95 6.29 10.20
CA ASP A 204 -1.65 6.38 9.51
C ASP A 204 -0.80 7.50 10.09
N SER A 205 -1.44 8.62 10.46
CA SER A 205 -0.75 9.75 11.09
C SER A 205 -0.34 9.43 12.53
N ASP A 206 -1.14 8.65 13.26
CA ASP A 206 -0.81 8.19 14.61
C ASP A 206 0.41 7.28 14.59
N LEU A 207 0.42 6.26 13.71
CA LEU A 207 1.55 5.34 13.55
C LEU A 207 2.86 6.05 13.17
N SER A 208 2.78 7.21 12.50
CA SER A 208 3.93 7.94 11.97
C SER A 208 4.50 8.99 12.94
N MET A 209 3.88 9.20 14.09
CA MET A 209 4.31 10.16 15.13
C MET A 209 5.12 9.51 16.22
#